data_72cb8f9dd7c58fa532bb4390c68f29b7
#
_entry.id   72cb8f9dd7c58fa532bb4390c68f29b7
#
_cell.length_a   1.000
_cell.length_b   1.000
_cell.length_c   1.000
_cell.angle_alpha   90.00
_cell.angle_beta   90.00
_cell.angle_gamma   90.00
#
_symmetry.space_group_name_H-M   'P 1'
#
loop_
_entity.id
_entity.type
_entity.pdbx_description
1 polymer ?
#
loop_
_entity_poly.entity_id
_entity_poly.type
_entity_poly.pdbx_seq_one_letter_code
_entity_poly.pdbx_strand_id
1 'polypeptide(L)'
;MLKDYMQITKELCRITSEKNLAQYLRLSSFKGSREGIGRLKKEGIKGFLCAETMERESYYLDEASKQKLYSDGKYNDRKLGVKFLPTWLKMEKEESIEEKLDYLIVKKFPIVVFTHEWAIMDDEQKIWSNFEKVFERVNRMERKIRFF
;
A
#
# COMPACT_ATOMS: atom_id res chain seq x y z
N MET A 1 -7.22 12.08 12.50
CA MET A 1 -6.15 11.24 11.93
C MET A 1 -5.16 10.72 12.97
N LEU A 2 -4.26 11.55 13.60
CA LEU A 2 -3.29 11.04 14.58
C LEU A 2 -3.97 10.46 15.84
N LYS A 3 -4.97 11.15 16.39
CA LYS A 3 -5.75 10.69 17.53
C LYS A 3 -6.41 9.34 17.27
N ASP A 4 -7.02 9.19 16.11
CA ASP A 4 -7.69 7.96 15.69
C ASP A 4 -6.69 6.83 15.53
N TYR A 5 -5.53 7.11 14.89
CA TYR A 5 -4.43 6.15 14.77
C TYR A 5 -3.96 5.67 16.13
N MET A 6 -3.69 6.58 17.08
CA MET A 6 -3.25 6.21 18.43
C MET A 6 -4.29 5.38 19.19
N GLN A 7 -5.57 5.71 19.04
CA GLN A 7 -6.65 4.97 19.68
C GLN A 7 -6.75 3.55 19.10
N ILE A 8 -6.76 3.41 17.77
CA ILE A 8 -6.79 2.10 17.08
C ILE A 8 -5.56 1.28 17.48
N THR A 9 -4.37 1.87 17.45
CA THR A 9 -3.12 1.20 17.84
C THR A 9 -3.18 0.69 19.27
N LYS A 10 -3.68 1.49 20.21
CA LYS A 10 -3.86 1.09 21.62
C LYS A 10 -4.78 -0.13 21.75
N GLU A 11 -5.91 -0.14 21.02
CA GLU A 11 -6.85 -1.28 21.06
C GLU A 11 -6.25 -2.52 20.39
N LEU A 12 -5.54 -2.36 19.29
CA LEU A 12 -4.84 -3.48 18.64
C LEU A 12 -3.75 -4.07 19.53
N CYS A 13 -2.94 -3.25 20.22
CA CYS A 13 -1.90 -3.70 21.12
C CYS A 13 -2.47 -4.46 22.35
N ARG A 14 -3.75 -4.29 22.65
CA ARG A 14 -4.43 -5.06 23.70
C ARG A 14 -4.68 -6.52 23.32
N ILE A 15 -4.81 -6.80 22.01
CA ILE A 15 -5.11 -8.13 21.48
C ILE A 15 -3.94 -8.76 20.73
N THR A 16 -2.92 -7.97 20.35
CA THR A 16 -1.72 -8.43 19.68
C THR A 16 -0.48 -7.66 20.17
N SER A 17 0.70 -8.05 19.73
CA SER A 17 1.93 -7.33 20.08
C SER A 17 2.19 -6.17 19.11
N GLU A 18 2.93 -5.14 19.57
CA GLU A 18 3.36 -4.02 18.72
C GLU A 18 4.14 -4.46 17.47
N LYS A 19 4.81 -5.61 17.54
CA LYS A 19 5.55 -6.19 16.41
C LYS A 19 4.66 -6.56 15.23
N ASN A 20 3.35 -6.77 15.47
CA ASN A 20 2.36 -7.14 14.48
C ASN A 20 1.65 -5.92 13.88
N LEU A 21 1.96 -4.71 14.33
CA LEU A 21 1.37 -3.49 13.78
C LEU A 21 2.00 -3.15 12.43
N ALA A 22 1.14 -2.78 11.48
CA ALA A 22 1.59 -2.36 10.17
C ALA A 22 2.42 -1.06 10.25
N GLN A 23 3.57 -1.06 9.58
CA GLN A 23 4.44 0.11 9.49
C GLN A 23 4.16 0.94 8.22
N TYR A 24 3.24 0.50 7.40
CA TYR A 24 2.74 1.19 6.21
C TYR A 24 1.25 1.39 6.35
N LEU A 25 0.79 2.61 6.09
CA LEU A 25 -0.61 2.98 6.24
C LEU A 25 -1.21 3.39 4.89
N ARG A 26 -2.46 3.04 4.69
CA ARG A 26 -3.32 3.63 3.69
C ARG A 26 -4.27 4.60 4.37
N LEU A 27 -4.09 5.90 4.17
CA LEU A 27 -5.01 6.89 4.71
C LEU A 27 -6.27 6.98 3.85
N SER A 28 -7.40 7.30 4.49
CA SER A 28 -8.68 7.44 3.80
C SER A 28 -8.57 8.43 2.64
N SER A 29 -9.13 8.05 1.49
CA SER A 29 -9.08 8.82 0.25
C SER A 29 -7.67 9.26 -0.18
N PHE A 30 -6.63 8.57 0.28
CA PHE A 30 -5.21 8.90 0.03
C PHE A 30 -4.86 10.34 0.41
N LYS A 31 -5.49 10.88 1.45
CA LYS A 31 -5.29 12.27 1.91
C LYS A 31 -4.41 12.32 3.15
N GLY A 32 -3.42 13.17 3.11
CA GLY A 32 -2.54 13.41 4.25
C GLY A 32 -1.72 14.68 4.06
N SER A 33 -1.82 15.60 5.03
CA SER A 33 -0.96 16.78 5.05
C SER A 33 0.46 16.37 5.43
N ARG A 34 1.44 17.18 5.00
CA ARG A 34 2.84 16.97 5.35
C ARG A 34 3.06 16.89 6.87
N GLU A 35 2.41 17.77 7.63
CA GLU A 35 2.48 17.79 9.08
C GLU A 35 1.88 16.51 9.69
N GLY A 36 0.69 16.08 9.24
CA GLY A 36 0.03 14.88 9.71
C GLY A 36 0.86 13.61 9.47
N ILE A 37 1.47 13.51 8.30
CA ILE A 37 2.38 12.42 7.94
C ILE A 37 3.64 12.45 8.80
N GLY A 38 4.21 13.64 9.04
CA GLY A 38 5.36 13.80 9.94
C GLY A 38 5.08 13.38 11.38
N ARG A 39 3.85 13.60 11.87
CA ARG A 39 3.42 13.10 13.20
C ARG A 39 3.31 11.58 13.21
N LEU A 40 2.69 10.97 12.20
CA LEU A 40 2.60 9.50 12.09
C LEU A 40 3.98 8.85 11.97
N LYS A 41 4.93 9.51 11.30
CA LYS A 41 6.32 9.06 11.23
C LYS A 41 6.96 8.95 12.63
N LYS A 42 6.68 9.89 13.53
CA LYS A 42 7.19 9.85 14.92
C LYS A 42 6.62 8.66 15.70
N GLU A 43 5.43 8.18 15.33
CA GLU A 43 4.80 6.98 15.89
C GLU A 43 5.27 5.67 15.22
N GLY A 44 6.37 5.69 14.45
CA GLY A 44 6.98 4.50 13.86
C GLY A 44 6.52 4.15 12.45
N ILE A 45 5.59 4.92 11.84
CA ILE A 45 5.15 4.66 10.47
C ILE A 45 6.30 4.94 9.49
N LYS A 46 6.58 3.97 8.62
CA LYS A 46 7.67 4.00 7.64
C LYS A 46 7.23 4.45 6.25
N GLY A 47 5.95 4.28 5.94
CA GLY A 47 5.47 4.67 4.62
C GLY A 47 3.95 4.67 4.48
N PHE A 48 3.54 5.07 3.29
CA PHE A 48 2.12 5.24 2.94
C PHE A 48 1.81 4.55 1.63
N LEU A 49 0.67 3.88 1.60
CA LEU A 49 0.12 3.27 0.40
C LEU A 49 -0.69 4.32 -0.35
N CYS A 50 -0.36 4.51 -1.62
CA CYS A 50 -0.91 5.52 -2.51
C CYS A 50 -2.00 4.95 -3.42
N ALA A 51 -2.68 5.82 -4.14
CA ALA A 51 -3.65 5.44 -5.16
C ALA A 51 -3.00 4.59 -6.27
N GLU A 52 -3.81 3.89 -7.04
CA GLU A 52 -3.36 3.13 -8.20
C GLU A 52 -2.95 4.01 -9.39
N THR A 53 -3.44 5.26 -9.44
CA THR A 53 -3.11 6.23 -10.50
C THR A 53 -2.78 7.60 -9.94
N MET A 54 -2.04 8.38 -10.71
CA MET A 54 -1.58 9.71 -10.31
C MET A 54 -2.74 10.69 -10.09
N GLU A 55 -3.80 10.59 -10.88
CA GLU A 55 -4.97 11.47 -10.82
C GLU A 55 -5.75 11.30 -9.51
N ARG A 56 -5.69 10.13 -8.91
CA ARG A 56 -6.36 9.81 -7.63
C ARG A 56 -5.49 10.10 -6.40
N GLU A 57 -4.20 10.44 -6.63
CA GLU A 57 -3.27 10.70 -5.55
C GLU A 57 -3.54 12.05 -4.89
N SER A 58 -3.77 12.07 -3.59
CA SER A 58 -4.18 13.24 -2.82
C SER A 58 -3.30 13.52 -1.59
N TYR A 59 -2.18 12.82 -1.44
CA TYR A 59 -1.18 13.21 -0.44
C TYR A 59 -0.52 14.55 -0.82
N TYR A 60 0.17 15.18 0.11
CA TYR A 60 0.82 16.49 -0.04
C TYR A 60 1.91 16.57 -1.13
N LEU A 61 2.11 15.51 -1.88
CA LEU A 61 3.15 15.45 -2.92
C LEU A 61 2.86 16.46 -4.04
N ASP A 62 3.91 17.19 -4.44
CA ASP A 62 3.85 18.03 -5.65
C ASP A 62 3.84 17.17 -6.93
N GLU A 63 3.52 17.78 -8.06
CA GLU A 63 3.38 17.05 -9.33
C GLU A 63 4.68 16.32 -9.74
N ALA A 64 5.85 16.92 -9.49
CA ALA A 64 7.14 16.28 -9.80
C ALA A 64 7.37 15.03 -8.93
N SER A 65 7.01 15.09 -7.65
CA SER A 65 7.07 13.94 -6.73
C SER A 65 6.07 12.86 -7.11
N LYS A 66 4.85 13.23 -7.54
CA LYS A 66 3.85 12.28 -8.05
C LYS A 66 4.33 11.61 -9.32
N GLN A 67 4.81 12.36 -10.30
CA GLN A 67 5.37 11.80 -11.53
C GLN A 67 6.46 10.77 -11.19
N LYS A 68 7.38 11.12 -10.29
CA LYS A 68 8.43 10.20 -9.85
C LYS A 68 7.88 8.97 -9.14
N LEU A 69 6.86 9.13 -8.30
CA LEU A 69 6.20 8.01 -7.62
C LEU A 69 5.69 6.96 -8.62
N TYR A 70 5.02 7.41 -9.68
CA TYR A 70 4.40 6.51 -10.67
C TYR A 70 5.37 6.03 -11.76
N SER A 71 6.41 6.80 -12.09
CA SER A 71 7.47 6.36 -13.01
C SER A 71 8.41 5.33 -12.42
N ASP A 72 8.74 5.49 -11.12
CA ASP A 72 9.71 4.65 -10.44
C ASP A 72 9.04 3.54 -9.58
N GLY A 73 7.71 3.56 -9.49
CA GLY A 73 6.92 2.64 -8.65
C GLY A 73 7.07 2.88 -7.15
N LYS A 74 7.76 3.93 -6.75
CA LYS A 74 7.97 4.35 -5.36
C LYS A 74 8.50 5.77 -5.28
N TYR A 75 8.22 6.44 -4.18
CA TYR A 75 8.83 7.73 -3.86
C TYR A 75 9.32 7.76 -2.41
N ASN A 76 10.50 8.31 -2.18
CA ASN A 76 11.07 8.49 -0.85
C ASN A 76 11.14 9.99 -0.54
N ASP A 77 10.29 10.48 0.36
CA ASP A 77 10.46 11.82 0.91
C ASP A 77 11.64 11.81 1.91
N ARG A 78 12.79 12.26 1.43
CA ARG A 78 14.02 12.28 2.23
C ARG A 78 13.93 13.25 3.42
N LYS A 79 13.11 14.31 3.33
CA LYS A 79 12.95 15.30 4.39
C LYS A 79 12.16 14.75 5.57
N LEU A 80 11.14 13.95 5.31
CA LEU A 80 10.36 13.27 6.35
C LEU A 80 10.86 11.86 6.66
N GLY A 81 11.66 11.25 5.81
CA GLY A 81 12.12 9.88 5.95
C GLY A 81 10.99 8.85 5.84
N VAL A 82 10.03 9.10 4.95
CA VAL A 82 8.90 8.20 4.67
C VAL A 82 8.89 7.76 3.22
N LYS A 83 8.30 6.60 2.95
CA LYS A 83 8.13 6.04 1.61
C LYS A 83 6.67 6.12 1.17
N PHE A 84 6.48 6.30 -0.12
CA PHE A 84 5.17 6.21 -0.78
C PHE A 84 5.23 5.10 -1.81
N LEU A 85 4.23 4.22 -1.79
CA LEU A 85 4.13 3.05 -2.66
C LEU A 85 2.75 3.02 -3.31
N PRO A 86 2.64 3.05 -4.64
CA PRO A 86 1.35 2.90 -5.31
C PRO A 86 0.74 1.53 -5.06
N THR A 87 -0.57 1.49 -4.92
CA THR A 87 -1.35 0.26 -4.76
C THR A 87 -1.75 -0.26 -6.14
N TRP A 88 -0.82 -0.92 -6.81
CA TRP A 88 -0.95 -1.31 -8.21
C TRP A 88 -2.00 -2.38 -8.47
N LEU A 89 -2.11 -3.38 -7.60
CA LEU A 89 -2.97 -4.54 -7.79
C LEU A 89 -4.18 -4.47 -6.86
N LYS A 90 -5.33 -4.29 -7.46
CA LYS A 90 -6.61 -4.22 -6.79
C LYS A 90 -7.45 -5.43 -7.14
N MET A 91 -7.52 -6.39 -6.22
CA MET A 91 -8.05 -7.73 -6.49
C MET A 91 -9.47 -7.74 -7.05
N GLU A 92 -10.31 -6.82 -6.61
CA GLU A 92 -11.70 -6.73 -7.08
C GLU A 92 -11.86 -6.14 -8.50
N LYS A 93 -10.83 -5.43 -9.01
CA LYS A 93 -10.93 -4.71 -10.29
C LYS A 93 -10.10 -5.31 -11.42
N GLU A 94 -9.15 -6.15 -11.09
CA GLU A 94 -8.24 -6.66 -12.10
C GLU A 94 -8.90 -7.76 -12.93
N GLU A 95 -9.08 -7.49 -14.21
CA GLU A 95 -9.52 -8.48 -15.20
C GLU A 95 -8.34 -9.32 -15.71
N SER A 96 -7.14 -8.72 -15.74
CA SER A 96 -5.89 -9.33 -16.21
C SER A 96 -4.79 -9.16 -15.16
N ILE A 97 -4.93 -9.89 -14.04
CA ILE A 97 -4.00 -9.79 -12.90
C ILE A 97 -2.57 -10.21 -13.31
N GLU A 98 -2.45 -11.23 -14.16
CA GLU A 98 -1.17 -11.76 -14.61
C GLU A 98 -0.39 -10.73 -15.46
N GLU A 99 -1.03 -10.08 -16.41
CA GLU A 99 -0.37 -9.08 -17.27
C GLU A 99 0.14 -7.90 -16.46
N LYS A 100 -0.67 -7.43 -15.52
CA LYS A 100 -0.29 -6.32 -14.65
C LYS A 100 0.83 -6.72 -13.70
N LEU A 101 0.78 -7.92 -13.18
CA LEU A 101 1.83 -8.47 -12.33
C LEU A 101 3.15 -8.62 -13.11
N ASP A 102 3.12 -9.15 -14.33
CA ASP A 102 4.29 -9.25 -15.20
C ASP A 102 4.89 -7.88 -15.53
N TYR A 103 4.04 -6.88 -15.80
CA TYR A 103 4.51 -5.50 -15.95
C TYR A 103 5.28 -5.00 -14.72
N LEU A 104 4.72 -5.19 -13.51
CA LEU A 104 5.37 -4.76 -12.27
C LEU A 104 6.70 -5.49 -12.04
N ILE A 105 6.75 -6.77 -12.39
CA ILE A 105 7.95 -7.60 -12.30
C ILE A 105 9.05 -7.09 -13.24
N VAL A 106 8.73 -6.88 -14.51
CA VAL A 106 9.66 -6.37 -15.52
C VAL A 106 10.21 -5.00 -15.13
N LYS A 107 9.35 -4.12 -14.63
CA LYS A 107 9.74 -2.80 -14.13
C LYS A 107 10.48 -2.84 -12.79
N LYS A 108 10.55 -3.99 -12.13
CA LYS A 108 11.09 -4.14 -10.76
C LYS A 108 10.41 -3.24 -9.74
N PHE A 109 9.14 -2.95 -9.94
CA PHE A 109 8.33 -2.16 -9.01
C PHE A 109 7.95 -2.98 -7.77
N PRO A 110 7.69 -2.32 -6.63
CA PRO A 110 7.06 -2.99 -5.50
C PRO A 110 5.68 -3.52 -5.89
N ILE A 111 5.42 -4.78 -5.55
CA ILE A 111 4.12 -5.40 -5.77
C ILE A 111 3.30 -5.15 -4.50
N VAL A 112 2.39 -4.19 -4.57
CA VAL A 112 1.46 -3.87 -3.48
C VAL A 112 0.08 -4.35 -3.88
N VAL A 113 -0.42 -5.32 -3.14
CA VAL A 113 -1.73 -5.95 -3.36
C VAL A 113 -2.72 -5.41 -2.34
N PHE A 114 -3.94 -5.18 -2.78
CA PHE A 114 -4.98 -4.61 -1.96
C PHE A 114 -6.37 -5.09 -2.39
N THR A 115 -7.25 -5.27 -1.45
CA THR A 115 -8.68 -5.48 -1.67
C THR A 115 -9.48 -4.79 -0.58
N HIS A 116 -10.76 -4.54 -0.85
CA HIS A 116 -11.68 -4.07 0.16
C HIS A 116 -12.44 -5.24 0.79
N GLU A 117 -12.78 -5.14 2.06
CA GLU A 117 -13.57 -6.15 2.78
C GLU A 117 -14.93 -6.42 2.12
N TRP A 118 -15.61 -5.39 1.64
CA TRP A 118 -16.89 -5.53 0.94
C TRP A 118 -16.77 -6.33 -0.36
N ALA A 119 -15.63 -6.21 -1.06
CA ALA A 119 -15.41 -6.95 -2.31
C ALA A 119 -15.25 -8.46 -2.06
N ILE A 120 -14.67 -8.85 -0.92
CA ILE A 120 -14.60 -10.25 -0.51
C ILE A 120 -16.02 -10.80 -0.26
N MET A 121 -16.90 -9.99 0.32
CA MET A 121 -18.28 -10.38 0.56
C MET A 121 -19.10 -10.49 -0.74
N ASP A 122 -18.77 -9.67 -1.75
CA ASP A 122 -19.48 -9.65 -3.03
C ASP A 122 -19.05 -10.82 -3.95
N ASP A 123 -17.74 -11.11 -4.02
CA ASP A 123 -17.18 -12.16 -4.88
C ASP A 123 -15.89 -12.73 -4.27
N GLU A 124 -16.06 -13.53 -3.23
CA GLU A 124 -14.96 -14.16 -2.51
C GLU A 124 -14.11 -15.05 -3.45
N GLN A 125 -14.76 -15.81 -4.33
CA GLN A 125 -14.08 -16.75 -5.22
C GLN A 125 -13.13 -16.03 -6.19
N LYS A 126 -13.57 -14.94 -6.79
CA LYS A 126 -12.72 -14.11 -7.67
C LYS A 126 -11.53 -13.54 -6.91
N ILE A 127 -11.78 -12.99 -5.73
CA ILE A 127 -10.74 -12.37 -4.91
C ILE A 127 -9.66 -13.39 -4.55
N TRP A 128 -10.04 -14.56 -4.04
CA TRP A 128 -9.07 -15.60 -3.69
C TRP A 128 -8.34 -16.16 -4.90
N SER A 129 -9.03 -16.38 -6.02
CA SER A 129 -8.38 -16.81 -7.28
C SER A 129 -7.32 -15.80 -7.74
N ASN A 130 -7.59 -14.51 -7.63
CA ASN A 130 -6.62 -13.47 -7.95
C ASN A 130 -5.43 -13.46 -6.98
N PHE A 131 -5.65 -13.67 -5.69
CA PHE A 131 -4.55 -13.82 -4.71
C PHE A 131 -3.69 -15.05 -5.02
N GLU A 132 -4.29 -16.18 -5.33
CA GLU A 132 -3.56 -17.42 -5.69
C GLU A 132 -2.64 -17.18 -6.89
N LYS A 133 -3.12 -16.55 -7.96
CA LYS A 133 -2.30 -16.19 -9.13
C LYS A 133 -1.10 -15.32 -8.75
N VAL A 134 -1.31 -14.32 -7.88
CA VAL A 134 -0.21 -13.46 -7.40
C VAL A 134 0.79 -14.29 -6.60
N PHE A 135 0.35 -15.11 -5.64
CA PHE A 135 1.23 -15.93 -4.81
C PHE A 135 2.02 -16.95 -5.62
N GLU A 136 1.37 -17.66 -6.54
CA GLU A 136 2.06 -18.60 -7.43
C GLU A 136 3.14 -17.93 -8.25
N ARG A 137 2.84 -16.75 -8.83
CA ARG A 137 3.80 -16.01 -9.65
C ARG A 137 4.97 -15.49 -8.84
N VAL A 138 4.72 -14.95 -7.65
CA VAL A 138 5.77 -14.43 -6.77
C VAL A 138 6.65 -15.56 -6.22
N ASN A 139 6.06 -16.70 -5.85
CA ASN A 139 6.81 -17.86 -5.36
C ASN A 139 7.78 -18.41 -6.42
N ARG A 140 7.39 -18.44 -7.69
CA ARG A 140 8.27 -18.85 -8.81
C ARG A 140 9.49 -17.93 -9.00
N MET A 141 9.46 -16.74 -8.41
CA MET A 141 10.53 -15.73 -8.59
C MET A 141 11.60 -15.74 -7.50
N GLU A 142 11.52 -16.64 -6.51
CA GLU A 142 12.42 -16.66 -5.35
C GLU A 142 12.50 -15.31 -4.59
N ARG A 143 11.50 -14.47 -4.71
CA ARG A 143 11.45 -13.16 -4.04
C ARG A 143 10.94 -13.30 -2.62
N LYS A 144 11.53 -12.52 -1.71
CA LYS A 144 11.03 -12.44 -0.33
C LYS A 144 9.70 -11.69 -0.28
N ILE A 145 8.64 -12.36 0.15
CA ILE A 145 7.36 -11.74 0.47
C ILE A 145 7.48 -11.03 1.82
N ARG A 146 6.94 -9.85 1.92
CA ARG A 146 6.81 -9.10 3.18
C ARG A 146 5.36 -8.66 3.33
N PHE A 147 4.80 -8.94 4.48
CA PHE A 147 3.50 -8.40 4.89
C PHE A 147 3.70 -7.09 5.64
N PHE A 148 2.80 -6.14 5.44
CA PHE A 148 2.86 -4.83 6.08
C PHE A 148 1.62 -4.60 6.95
#